data_02a5485c1883fa7ba2763107c87332d7
#
_entry.id   02a5485c1883fa7ba2763107c87332d7
#
_cell.length_a   1.000
_cell.length_b   1.000
_cell.length_c   1.000
_cell.angle_alpha   90.00
_cell.angle_beta   90.00
_cell.angle_gamma   90.00
#
_symmetry.space_group_name_H-M   'P 1'
#
loop_
_entity.id
_entity.type
_entity.pdbx_description
1 polymer ?
#
loop_
_entity_poly.entity_id
_entity_poly.type
_entity_poly.pdbx_seq_one_letter_code
_entity_poly.pdbx_strand_id
1 'polypeptide(L)'
;MQVSGTTVGTVPYESMAGKLDSKLLQALNVLGFTHMTPVQQRVLTELPDWRSDCLVQAKTGTGKTLAFLLPTLHCLLDGSMAPPRGQVAVLIVTPTRELAQQIAKSCDQLTSQMAVPLKCDIAVGGTARASAFSRFMREAPSVLVATPGRLKDYLSEPEAAIKLSNIKTLILDEADTMLESGFLADVKHIIRHIPPKSAGWQGMCFSATLPPKVRDVVSVVLKPGYSSISTIDENETPTHERVPQYHVLMPSVADSFTTLASVLQLETKNSSKIIVFGVTANMVSLFAAAFSRGLTKLSVFEIHSRLSQSARTKTTAQFKEAAAGILFASDVIGRGMDFPNVDLVIQVGLPTNGEQYVHRVGRTARAGNDGRAIILLTEAETFFLRNNRHLPIQPHPQTDAIIEAAASYADTVAEAMYTIDEEKKQRAYSSFIGFFAGSGLLKQLRLDKTGLVQMANDMAIQGMACPEPPVIDKKIVGKMGLKGIPGFNYGNGGSSVRGASSAPRGRPAGKRDASAGGPGEGRGGFEKRQKSTRGRGRGRRGGDQRAA
;
A
#
# COMPACT_ATOMS: atom_id res chain seq x y z
N MET A 1 17.50 -19.16 1.85
CA MET A 1 17.24 -17.76 2.27
C MET A 1 16.57 -17.82 3.64
N GLN A 2 17.35 -17.69 4.70
CA GLN A 2 16.78 -17.52 6.03
C GLN A 2 16.00 -16.21 6.03
N VAL A 3 14.75 -16.24 6.47
CA VAL A 3 14.00 -15.03 6.82
C VAL A 3 14.70 -14.49 8.06
N SER A 4 15.68 -13.61 7.84
CA SER A 4 16.43 -12.97 8.91
C SER A 4 15.43 -12.18 9.74
N GLY A 5 15.23 -12.58 10.97
CA GLY A 5 14.59 -11.74 11.97
C GLY A 5 13.33 -12.19 12.61
N THR A 6 12.93 -13.42 12.43
CA THR A 6 11.85 -14.00 13.23
C THR A 6 12.46 -14.57 14.50
N THR A 7 11.88 -14.32 15.67
CA THR A 7 12.23 -15.03 16.90
C THR A 7 12.07 -16.52 16.60
N VAL A 8 13.17 -17.24 16.41
CA VAL A 8 13.15 -18.69 16.15
C VAL A 8 12.65 -19.32 17.44
N GLY A 9 11.52 -19.99 17.37
CA GLY A 9 11.03 -20.77 18.52
C GLY A 9 11.94 -21.95 18.80
N THR A 10 11.74 -22.56 19.94
CA THR A 10 12.52 -23.74 20.40
C THR A 10 11.97 -25.05 19.85
N VAL A 11 10.76 -25.06 19.27
CA VAL A 11 10.05 -26.27 18.83
C VAL A 11 10.28 -26.49 17.32
N PRO A 12 10.90 -27.61 16.92
CA PRO A 12 11.11 -27.91 15.53
C PRO A 12 9.83 -28.30 14.80
N TYR A 13 9.73 -27.99 13.50
CA TYR A 13 8.60 -28.43 12.66
C TYR A 13 8.49 -29.96 12.55
N GLU A 14 9.56 -30.68 12.73
CA GLU A 14 9.59 -32.14 12.75
C GLU A 14 8.69 -32.74 13.85
N SER A 15 8.47 -32.00 14.96
CA SER A 15 7.52 -32.40 16.01
C SER A 15 6.07 -32.49 15.53
N MET A 16 5.77 -31.94 14.34
CA MET A 16 4.46 -32.02 13.70
C MET A 16 4.34 -33.21 12.74
N ALA A 17 5.34 -34.12 12.72
CA ALA A 17 5.27 -35.36 11.93
C ALA A 17 4.06 -36.20 12.36
N GLY A 18 3.31 -36.70 11.36
CA GLY A 18 2.06 -37.42 11.58
C GLY A 18 0.84 -36.54 11.87
N LYS A 19 1.02 -35.23 12.09
CA LYS A 19 -0.08 -34.26 12.25
C LYS A 19 -0.19 -33.35 11.02
N LEU A 20 0.91 -32.72 10.62
CA LEU A 20 0.98 -31.89 9.41
C LEU A 20 1.31 -32.76 8.20
N ASP A 21 0.74 -32.43 7.05
CA ASP A 21 1.02 -33.14 5.78
C ASP A 21 2.53 -33.22 5.51
N SER A 22 3.01 -34.41 5.14
CA SER A 22 4.45 -34.67 4.95
C SER A 22 5.08 -33.82 3.83
N LYS A 23 4.30 -33.45 2.81
CA LYS A 23 4.76 -32.58 1.73
C LYS A 23 4.99 -31.16 2.20
N LEU A 24 4.15 -30.65 3.14
CA LEU A 24 4.36 -29.36 3.76
C LEU A 24 5.61 -29.36 4.65
N LEU A 25 5.84 -30.42 5.43
CA LEU A 25 7.06 -30.57 6.23
C LEU A 25 8.31 -30.61 5.32
N GLN A 26 8.24 -31.35 4.21
CA GLN A 26 9.33 -31.38 3.22
C GLN A 26 9.58 -30.00 2.60
N ALA A 27 8.51 -29.26 2.22
CA ALA A 27 8.64 -27.92 1.66
C ALA A 27 9.26 -26.94 2.66
N LEU A 28 8.88 -27.00 3.93
CA LEU A 28 9.48 -26.18 5.00
C LEU A 28 10.96 -26.46 5.14
N ASN A 29 11.38 -27.73 5.13
CA ASN A 29 12.79 -28.11 5.22
C ASN A 29 13.60 -27.60 4.00
N VAL A 30 13.09 -27.77 2.78
CA VAL A 30 13.71 -27.23 1.56
C VAL A 30 13.83 -25.71 1.59
N LEU A 31 12.87 -25.02 2.19
CA LEU A 31 12.89 -23.56 2.35
C LEU A 31 13.77 -23.09 3.52
N GLY A 32 14.35 -24.03 4.31
CA GLY A 32 15.22 -23.74 5.44
C GLY A 32 14.50 -23.35 6.72
N PHE A 33 13.18 -23.61 6.82
CA PHE A 33 12.42 -23.42 8.05
C PHE A 33 12.53 -24.66 8.94
N THR A 34 13.34 -24.58 9.97
CA THR A 34 13.59 -25.72 10.89
C THR A 34 12.73 -25.67 12.14
N HIS A 35 12.45 -24.49 12.66
CA HIS A 35 11.72 -24.29 13.92
C HIS A 35 10.51 -23.37 13.74
N MET A 36 9.46 -23.65 14.50
CA MET A 36 8.25 -22.82 14.54
C MET A 36 8.51 -21.54 15.32
N THR A 37 7.94 -20.43 14.86
CA THR A 37 7.84 -19.23 15.70
C THR A 37 6.75 -19.41 16.75
N PRO A 38 6.72 -18.60 17.83
CA PRO A 38 5.70 -18.73 18.88
C PRO A 38 4.26 -18.70 18.33
N VAL A 39 3.94 -17.82 17.35
CA VAL A 39 2.59 -17.76 16.76
C VAL A 39 2.28 -19.00 15.92
N GLN A 40 3.26 -19.54 15.19
CA GLN A 40 3.08 -20.76 14.42
C GLN A 40 2.86 -21.96 15.34
N GLN A 41 3.68 -22.09 16.38
CA GLN A 41 3.53 -23.14 17.38
C GLN A 41 2.13 -23.10 18.01
N ARG A 42 1.71 -21.94 18.53
CA ARG A 42 0.41 -21.83 19.20
C ARG A 42 -0.76 -22.13 18.28
N VAL A 43 -0.75 -21.60 17.04
CA VAL A 43 -1.83 -21.90 16.06
C VAL A 43 -1.86 -23.39 15.72
N LEU A 44 -0.70 -24.02 15.48
CA LEU A 44 -0.64 -25.44 15.11
C LEU A 44 -0.95 -26.41 16.26
N THR A 45 -0.78 -25.98 17.52
CA THR A 45 -1.01 -26.85 18.70
C THR A 45 -2.29 -26.55 19.45
N GLU A 46 -2.78 -25.31 19.43
CA GLU A 46 -3.93 -24.87 20.23
C GLU A 46 -5.23 -24.77 19.42
N LEU A 47 -5.14 -24.64 18.08
CA LEU A 47 -6.34 -24.56 17.24
C LEU A 47 -6.92 -25.97 17.04
N PRO A 48 -8.12 -26.27 17.57
CA PRO A 48 -8.76 -27.58 17.42
C PRO A 48 -9.00 -27.90 15.94
N ASP A 49 -8.67 -29.11 15.53
CA ASP A 49 -8.93 -29.65 14.17
C ASP A 49 -8.48 -28.78 13.00
N TRP A 50 -7.77 -27.69 13.27
CA TRP A 50 -7.37 -26.66 12.28
C TRP A 50 -8.52 -26.10 11.40
N ARG A 51 -9.77 -26.30 11.84
CA ARG A 51 -11.01 -25.88 11.16
C ARG A 51 -11.86 -24.96 12.02
N SER A 52 -11.52 -24.81 13.29
CA SER A 52 -12.21 -23.91 14.20
C SER A 52 -11.88 -22.45 13.88
N ASP A 53 -12.83 -21.57 14.12
CA ASP A 53 -12.62 -20.14 14.00
C ASP A 53 -11.57 -19.66 15.03
N CYS A 54 -10.73 -18.70 14.62
CA CYS A 54 -9.74 -18.15 15.55
C CYS A 54 -9.47 -16.66 15.35
N LEU A 55 -9.19 -16.01 16.47
CA LEU A 55 -8.60 -14.67 16.53
C LEU A 55 -7.16 -14.81 17.02
N VAL A 56 -6.21 -14.40 16.21
CA VAL A 56 -4.78 -14.52 16.51
C VAL A 56 -4.18 -13.12 16.65
N GLN A 57 -3.70 -12.82 17.85
CA GLN A 57 -2.98 -11.58 18.11
C GLN A 57 -1.48 -11.85 18.18
N ALA A 58 -0.75 -11.25 17.22
CA ALA A 58 0.69 -11.41 17.12
C ALA A 58 1.34 -10.21 16.43
N LYS A 59 2.52 -9.82 16.88
CA LYS A 59 3.30 -8.70 16.30
C LYS A 59 3.54 -8.89 14.80
N THR A 60 3.76 -7.80 14.06
CA THR A 60 4.17 -7.88 12.65
C THR A 60 5.57 -8.50 12.54
N GLY A 61 5.82 -9.31 11.48
CA GLY A 61 7.11 -9.97 11.27
C GLY A 61 7.36 -11.23 12.13
N THR A 62 6.37 -11.73 12.89
CA THR A 62 6.52 -12.93 13.72
C THR A 62 6.17 -14.24 13.01
N GLY A 63 5.90 -14.21 11.69
CA GLY A 63 5.61 -15.42 10.92
C GLY A 63 4.14 -15.79 10.81
N LYS A 64 3.21 -14.85 11.01
CA LYS A 64 1.74 -15.07 10.88
C LYS A 64 1.35 -15.75 9.58
N THR A 65 2.03 -15.42 8.46
CA THR A 65 1.73 -15.99 7.15
C THR A 65 1.81 -17.51 7.15
N LEU A 66 2.86 -18.10 7.69
CA LEU A 66 2.96 -19.56 7.82
C LEU A 66 1.99 -20.11 8.87
N ALA A 67 1.71 -19.35 9.91
CA ALA A 67 0.76 -19.77 10.96
C ALA A 67 -0.65 -20.04 10.40
N PHE A 68 -1.13 -19.27 9.41
CA PHE A 68 -2.41 -19.55 8.76
C PHE A 68 -2.29 -20.43 7.50
N LEU A 69 -1.20 -20.33 6.73
CA LEU A 69 -1.07 -21.13 5.52
C LEU A 69 -0.92 -22.62 5.82
N LEU A 70 -0.13 -23.00 6.84
CA LEU A 70 0.15 -24.41 7.12
C LEU A 70 -1.11 -25.23 7.48
N PRO A 71 -1.96 -24.83 8.45
CA PRO A 71 -3.17 -25.57 8.75
C PRO A 71 -4.16 -25.55 7.59
N THR A 72 -4.28 -24.42 6.88
CA THR A 72 -5.22 -24.26 5.77
C THR A 72 -4.81 -25.11 4.56
N LEU A 73 -3.52 -25.13 4.20
CA LEU A 73 -3.00 -25.95 3.11
C LEU A 73 -3.06 -27.45 3.46
N HIS A 74 -2.83 -27.82 4.72
CA HIS A 74 -3.01 -29.20 5.18
C HIS A 74 -4.44 -29.68 4.92
N CYS A 75 -5.45 -28.91 5.34
CA CYS A 75 -6.86 -29.24 5.13
C CYS A 75 -7.30 -29.27 3.65
N LEU A 76 -6.58 -28.57 2.76
CA LEU A 76 -6.77 -28.69 1.33
C LEU A 76 -6.17 -29.99 0.77
N LEU A 77 -5.01 -30.42 1.30
CA LEU A 77 -4.26 -31.57 0.84
C LEU A 77 -4.85 -32.90 1.33
N ASP A 78 -5.40 -32.92 2.56
CA ASP A 78 -6.09 -34.10 3.10
C ASP A 78 -7.48 -34.32 2.46
N GLY A 79 -7.91 -33.38 1.59
CA GLY A 79 -9.20 -33.45 0.90
C GLY A 79 -10.39 -32.96 1.73
N SER A 80 -10.21 -32.67 3.00
CA SER A 80 -11.29 -32.26 3.89
C SER A 80 -11.90 -30.89 3.56
N MET A 81 -11.13 -30.03 2.87
CA MET A 81 -11.56 -28.72 2.41
C MET A 81 -11.42 -28.55 0.89
N ALA A 82 -11.32 -29.64 0.13
CA ALA A 82 -11.18 -29.57 -1.32
C ALA A 82 -12.44 -28.93 -1.95
N PRO A 83 -12.27 -27.86 -2.76
CA PRO A 83 -13.39 -27.25 -3.45
C PRO A 83 -13.74 -28.03 -4.73
N PRO A 84 -14.95 -27.89 -5.25
CA PRO A 84 -15.23 -28.26 -6.62
C PRO A 84 -14.25 -27.59 -7.60
N ARG A 85 -13.97 -28.27 -8.71
CA ARG A 85 -13.03 -27.76 -9.72
C ARG A 85 -13.45 -26.39 -10.23
N GLY A 86 -12.52 -25.44 -10.26
CA GLY A 86 -12.77 -24.08 -10.73
C GLY A 86 -13.47 -23.16 -9.71
N GLN A 87 -13.40 -23.50 -8.43
CA GLN A 87 -13.88 -22.67 -7.33
C GLN A 87 -12.80 -22.43 -6.28
N VAL A 88 -12.93 -21.33 -5.55
CA VAL A 88 -12.02 -20.92 -4.48
C VAL A 88 -12.44 -21.62 -3.18
N ALA A 89 -11.49 -22.30 -2.53
CA ALA A 89 -11.69 -22.85 -1.19
C ALA A 89 -11.24 -21.87 -0.10
N VAL A 90 -10.13 -21.19 -0.34
CA VAL A 90 -9.51 -20.29 0.67
C VAL A 90 -9.45 -18.89 0.10
N LEU A 91 -10.06 -17.96 0.82
CA LEU A 91 -9.98 -16.54 0.54
C LEU A 91 -9.17 -15.85 1.64
N ILE A 92 -8.07 -15.20 1.24
CA ILE A 92 -7.23 -14.41 2.14
C ILE A 92 -7.39 -12.94 1.75
N VAL A 93 -7.86 -12.12 2.68
CA VAL A 93 -8.03 -10.68 2.47
C VAL A 93 -7.00 -9.93 3.29
N THR A 94 -6.26 -9.04 2.64
CA THR A 94 -5.16 -8.27 3.24
C THR A 94 -5.19 -6.82 2.75
N PRO A 95 -4.78 -5.84 3.58
CA PRO A 95 -4.96 -4.41 3.25
C PRO A 95 -4.11 -3.92 2.08
N THR A 96 -2.94 -4.51 1.84
CA THR A 96 -1.98 -4.01 0.86
C THR A 96 -1.67 -5.00 -0.25
N ARG A 97 -1.36 -4.48 -1.43
CA ARG A 97 -1.01 -5.29 -2.62
C ARG A 97 0.28 -6.06 -2.41
N GLU A 98 1.22 -5.44 -1.72
CA GLU A 98 2.54 -6.00 -1.42
C GLU A 98 2.42 -7.19 -0.48
N LEU A 99 1.61 -7.06 0.58
CA LEU A 99 1.35 -8.16 1.50
C LEU A 99 0.63 -9.31 0.78
N ALA A 100 -0.34 -9.01 -0.09
CA ALA A 100 -1.00 -10.03 -0.91
C ALA A 100 0.01 -10.79 -1.79
N GLN A 101 0.95 -10.09 -2.43
CA GLN A 101 2.00 -10.71 -3.23
C GLN A 101 2.96 -11.57 -2.38
N GLN A 102 3.29 -11.12 -1.16
CA GLN A 102 4.14 -11.89 -0.24
C GLN A 102 3.44 -13.17 0.21
N ILE A 103 2.17 -13.10 0.58
CA ILE A 103 1.37 -14.27 0.98
C ILE A 103 1.27 -15.26 -0.17
N ALA A 104 0.94 -14.79 -1.39
CA ALA A 104 0.85 -15.64 -2.57
C ALA A 104 2.19 -16.32 -2.88
N LYS A 105 3.30 -15.57 -2.81
CA LYS A 105 4.65 -16.13 -3.00
C LYS A 105 4.97 -17.22 -1.96
N SER A 106 4.62 -17.00 -0.69
CA SER A 106 4.81 -18.00 0.36
C SER A 106 3.95 -19.25 0.11
N CYS A 107 2.72 -19.07 -0.34
CA CYS A 107 1.84 -20.15 -0.73
C CYS A 107 2.42 -20.96 -1.90
N ASP A 108 2.85 -20.30 -2.97
CA ASP A 108 3.48 -20.93 -4.12
C ASP A 108 4.76 -21.69 -3.75
N GLN A 109 5.60 -21.12 -2.89
CA GLN A 109 6.81 -21.78 -2.39
C GLN A 109 6.52 -23.06 -1.63
N LEU A 110 5.48 -23.05 -0.76
CA LEU A 110 5.06 -24.24 -0.02
C LEU A 110 4.46 -25.32 -0.92
N THR A 111 3.80 -24.92 -2.01
CA THR A 111 3.06 -25.86 -2.90
C THR A 111 3.83 -26.25 -4.15
N SER A 112 4.94 -25.57 -4.50
CA SER A 112 5.72 -25.79 -5.71
C SER A 112 6.31 -27.18 -5.85
N GLN A 113 6.56 -27.88 -4.74
CA GLN A 113 7.10 -29.22 -4.71
C GLN A 113 6.04 -30.34 -4.71
N MET A 114 4.74 -29.97 -4.83
CA MET A 114 3.65 -30.92 -4.76
C MET A 114 3.31 -31.50 -6.13
N ALA A 115 3.05 -32.82 -6.19
CA ALA A 115 2.63 -33.49 -7.42
C ALA A 115 1.28 -32.97 -7.97
N VAL A 116 0.42 -32.46 -7.08
CA VAL A 116 -0.82 -31.75 -7.44
C VAL A 116 -0.66 -30.29 -7.00
N PRO A 117 -0.40 -29.36 -7.93
CA PRO A 117 -0.21 -27.97 -7.57
C PRO A 117 -1.53 -27.36 -7.07
N LEU A 118 -1.52 -26.93 -5.81
CA LEU A 118 -2.57 -26.04 -5.30
C LEU A 118 -2.35 -24.66 -5.94
N LYS A 119 -3.28 -24.25 -6.79
CA LYS A 119 -3.16 -22.98 -7.49
C LYS A 119 -3.47 -21.83 -6.55
N CYS A 120 -2.50 -20.94 -6.36
CA CYS A 120 -2.67 -19.66 -5.68
C CYS A 120 -2.70 -18.53 -6.73
N ASP A 121 -3.60 -17.56 -6.60
CA ASP A 121 -3.62 -16.35 -7.44
C ASP A 121 -3.98 -15.12 -6.61
N ILE A 122 -3.73 -13.93 -7.18
CA ILE A 122 -3.95 -12.65 -6.50
C ILE A 122 -5.01 -11.81 -7.19
N ALA A 123 -5.85 -11.16 -6.39
CA ALA A 123 -6.80 -10.14 -6.84
C ALA A 123 -6.47 -8.79 -6.19
N VAL A 124 -5.55 -8.04 -6.81
CA VAL A 124 -5.04 -6.76 -6.28
C VAL A 124 -5.21 -5.62 -7.27
N GLY A 125 -5.38 -4.40 -6.77
CA GLY A 125 -5.45 -3.21 -7.60
C GLY A 125 -4.12 -2.92 -8.34
N GLY A 126 -4.15 -2.04 -9.35
CA GLY A 126 -2.94 -1.62 -10.08
C GLY A 126 -2.48 -2.59 -11.19
N THR A 127 -3.16 -3.71 -11.38
CA THR A 127 -3.01 -4.60 -12.54
C THR A 127 -4.15 -4.36 -13.53
N ALA A 128 -3.97 -4.71 -14.80
CA ALA A 128 -5.02 -4.61 -15.81
C ALA A 128 -6.23 -5.47 -15.38
N ARG A 129 -7.36 -4.80 -15.07
CA ARG A 129 -8.57 -5.46 -14.53
C ARG A 129 -9.07 -6.57 -15.46
N ALA A 130 -9.24 -6.24 -16.74
CA ALA A 130 -9.87 -7.16 -17.69
C ALA A 130 -9.12 -8.50 -17.81
N SER A 131 -7.79 -8.47 -17.97
CA SER A 131 -6.98 -9.68 -18.11
C SER A 131 -6.93 -10.49 -16.81
N ALA A 132 -6.78 -9.81 -15.66
CA ALA A 132 -6.76 -10.47 -14.35
C ALA A 132 -8.12 -11.08 -14.00
N PHE A 133 -9.22 -10.39 -14.28
CA PHE A 133 -10.57 -10.89 -14.08
C PHE A 133 -10.88 -12.07 -15.01
N SER A 134 -10.56 -11.97 -16.30
CA SER A 134 -10.75 -13.07 -17.26
C SER A 134 -9.99 -14.33 -16.85
N ARG A 135 -8.74 -14.18 -16.32
CA ARG A 135 -7.98 -15.31 -15.80
C ARG A 135 -8.67 -15.94 -14.59
N PHE A 136 -9.11 -15.14 -13.62
CA PHE A 136 -9.85 -15.59 -12.46
C PHE A 136 -11.12 -16.34 -12.84
N MET A 137 -11.89 -15.84 -13.80
CA MET A 137 -13.13 -16.48 -14.25
C MET A 137 -12.87 -17.80 -14.97
N ARG A 138 -11.83 -17.89 -15.79
CA ARG A 138 -11.48 -19.11 -16.52
C ARG A 138 -10.93 -20.19 -15.61
N GLU A 139 -10.06 -19.82 -14.69
CA GLU A 139 -9.30 -20.75 -13.87
C GLU A 139 -9.24 -20.26 -12.42
N ALA A 140 -10.38 -20.30 -11.70
CA ALA A 140 -10.39 -19.92 -10.31
C ALA A 140 -9.37 -20.75 -9.51
N PRO A 141 -8.51 -20.08 -8.70
CA PRO A 141 -7.50 -20.76 -7.89
C PRO A 141 -8.14 -21.45 -6.67
N SER A 142 -7.44 -22.42 -6.09
CA SER A 142 -7.84 -23.01 -4.79
C SER A 142 -7.68 -22.01 -3.66
N VAL A 143 -6.62 -21.17 -3.72
CA VAL A 143 -6.33 -20.10 -2.78
C VAL A 143 -6.33 -18.76 -3.50
N LEU A 144 -7.20 -17.86 -3.12
CA LEU A 144 -7.25 -16.47 -3.64
C LEU A 144 -6.78 -15.50 -2.58
N VAL A 145 -5.73 -14.74 -2.87
CA VAL A 145 -5.26 -13.64 -2.00
C VAL A 145 -5.69 -12.32 -2.60
N ALA A 146 -6.43 -11.51 -1.85
CA ALA A 146 -7.06 -10.32 -2.39
C ALA A 146 -6.87 -9.07 -1.51
N THR A 147 -6.89 -7.89 -2.15
CA THR A 147 -7.15 -6.64 -1.45
C THR A 147 -8.64 -6.29 -1.51
N PRO A 148 -9.24 -5.70 -0.45
CA PRO A 148 -10.68 -5.49 -0.36
C PRO A 148 -11.28 -4.80 -1.58
N GLY A 149 -10.70 -3.67 -2.02
CA GLY A 149 -11.23 -2.89 -3.13
C GLY A 149 -11.25 -3.64 -4.48
N ARG A 150 -10.23 -4.45 -4.79
CA ARG A 150 -10.20 -5.22 -6.04
C ARG A 150 -11.18 -6.41 -5.99
N LEU A 151 -11.29 -7.08 -4.85
CA LEU A 151 -12.24 -8.17 -4.70
C LEU A 151 -13.68 -7.67 -4.78
N LYS A 152 -13.99 -6.54 -4.13
CA LYS A 152 -15.27 -5.86 -4.29
C LYS A 152 -15.57 -5.51 -5.76
N ASP A 153 -14.56 -5.00 -6.49
CA ASP A 153 -14.68 -4.72 -7.93
C ASP A 153 -14.96 -6.00 -8.76
N TYR A 154 -14.38 -7.16 -8.40
CA TYR A 154 -14.73 -8.42 -9.04
C TYR A 154 -16.15 -8.87 -8.71
N LEU A 155 -16.58 -8.70 -7.46
CA LEU A 155 -17.91 -9.07 -6.97
C LEU A 155 -19.04 -8.15 -7.47
N SER A 156 -18.71 -7.06 -8.19
CA SER A 156 -19.71 -6.31 -8.96
C SER A 156 -20.27 -7.10 -10.16
N GLU A 157 -19.56 -8.14 -10.59
CA GLU A 157 -20.03 -9.09 -11.62
C GLU A 157 -20.63 -10.32 -10.91
N PRO A 158 -21.92 -10.63 -11.11
CA PRO A 158 -22.59 -11.72 -10.40
C PRO A 158 -21.90 -13.09 -10.53
N GLU A 159 -21.29 -13.36 -11.68
CA GLU A 159 -20.61 -14.62 -11.97
C GLU A 159 -19.36 -14.82 -11.09
N ALA A 160 -18.75 -13.74 -10.59
CA ALA A 160 -17.61 -13.84 -9.70
C ALA A 160 -17.97 -14.44 -8.33
N ALA A 161 -19.18 -14.15 -7.82
CA ALA A 161 -19.67 -14.70 -6.57
C ALA A 161 -19.81 -16.24 -6.65
N ILE A 162 -20.15 -16.79 -7.82
CA ILE A 162 -20.25 -18.24 -8.04
C ILE A 162 -18.89 -18.93 -7.78
N LYS A 163 -17.77 -18.25 -8.10
CA LYS A 163 -16.42 -18.77 -7.83
C LYS A 163 -16.10 -18.88 -6.34
N LEU A 164 -16.80 -18.12 -5.49
CA LEU A 164 -16.66 -18.10 -4.04
C LEU A 164 -17.76 -18.89 -3.31
N SER A 165 -18.67 -19.55 -4.02
CA SER A 165 -19.84 -20.21 -3.41
C SER A 165 -19.49 -21.44 -2.55
N ASN A 166 -18.28 -21.99 -2.66
CA ASN A 166 -17.79 -23.13 -1.89
C ASN A 166 -16.58 -22.80 -1.00
N ILE A 167 -16.50 -21.56 -0.55
CA ILE A 167 -15.43 -21.15 0.34
C ILE A 167 -15.41 -22.00 1.60
N LYS A 168 -14.24 -22.44 2.02
CA LYS A 168 -14.04 -23.26 3.23
C LYS A 168 -13.35 -22.46 4.32
N THR A 169 -12.49 -21.51 3.95
CA THR A 169 -11.79 -20.67 4.91
C THR A 169 -11.73 -19.22 4.40
N LEU A 170 -12.09 -18.28 5.27
CA LEU A 170 -11.85 -16.84 5.09
C LEU A 170 -10.81 -16.39 6.12
N ILE A 171 -9.70 -15.85 5.63
CA ILE A 171 -8.62 -15.31 6.44
C ILE A 171 -8.58 -13.80 6.27
N LEU A 172 -8.62 -13.06 7.36
CA LEU A 172 -8.34 -11.62 7.39
C LEU A 172 -6.96 -11.42 8.02
N ASP A 173 -5.99 -11.00 7.22
CA ASP A 173 -4.66 -10.67 7.72
C ASP A 173 -4.50 -9.15 7.86
N GLU A 174 -3.88 -8.71 8.96
CA GLU A 174 -3.78 -7.31 9.39
C GLU A 174 -5.16 -6.63 9.49
N ALA A 175 -6.08 -7.26 10.25
CA ALA A 175 -7.45 -6.78 10.41
C ALA A 175 -7.53 -5.35 10.96
N ASP A 176 -6.65 -4.97 11.88
CA ASP A 176 -6.50 -3.61 12.40
C ASP A 176 -6.20 -2.60 11.26
N THR A 177 -5.26 -2.95 10.39
CA THR A 177 -4.89 -2.12 9.22
C THR A 177 -6.04 -1.92 8.26
N MET A 178 -6.81 -2.98 7.97
CA MET A 178 -7.95 -2.88 7.07
C MET A 178 -8.99 -1.88 7.59
N LEU A 179 -9.18 -1.84 8.90
CA LEU A 179 -10.14 -0.92 9.54
C LEU A 179 -9.68 0.53 9.51
N GLU A 180 -8.41 0.76 9.85
CA GLU A 180 -7.82 2.10 9.81
C GLU A 180 -7.77 2.67 8.39
N SER A 181 -7.54 1.80 7.40
CA SER A 181 -7.58 2.18 5.98
C SER A 181 -9.00 2.38 5.43
N GLY A 182 -10.04 2.22 6.27
CA GLY A 182 -11.43 2.45 5.87
C GLY A 182 -12.06 1.28 5.08
N PHE A 183 -11.45 0.11 5.05
CA PHE A 183 -11.95 -1.04 4.29
C PHE A 183 -13.07 -1.84 4.96
N LEU A 184 -13.56 -1.41 6.14
CA LEU A 184 -14.65 -2.10 6.83
C LEU A 184 -15.89 -2.33 5.93
N ALA A 185 -16.28 -1.30 5.18
CA ALA A 185 -17.42 -1.40 4.27
C ALA A 185 -17.16 -2.40 3.13
N ASP A 186 -15.95 -2.46 2.61
CA ASP A 186 -15.57 -3.37 1.53
C ASP A 186 -15.49 -4.82 2.06
N VAL A 187 -14.94 -5.04 3.26
CA VAL A 187 -14.94 -6.37 3.92
C VAL A 187 -16.37 -6.86 4.16
N LYS A 188 -17.25 -6.00 4.70
CA LYS A 188 -18.67 -6.35 4.87
C LYS A 188 -19.36 -6.64 3.54
N HIS A 189 -19.01 -5.94 2.48
CA HIS A 189 -19.51 -6.22 1.13
C HIS A 189 -19.06 -7.59 0.64
N ILE A 190 -17.79 -7.94 0.79
CA ILE A 190 -17.25 -9.25 0.42
C ILE A 190 -17.99 -10.37 1.16
N ILE A 191 -18.18 -10.23 2.47
CA ILE A 191 -18.84 -11.25 3.30
C ILE A 191 -20.29 -11.50 2.85
N ARG A 192 -20.99 -10.50 2.30
CA ARG A 192 -22.34 -10.67 1.76
C ARG A 192 -22.40 -11.46 0.44
N HIS A 193 -21.26 -11.62 -0.25
CA HIS A 193 -21.16 -12.34 -1.52
C HIS A 193 -20.55 -13.74 -1.40
N ILE A 194 -20.18 -14.16 -0.20
CA ILE A 194 -19.81 -15.54 0.11
C ILE A 194 -20.98 -16.22 0.83
N PRO A 195 -21.00 -17.56 0.96
CA PRO A 195 -22.06 -18.27 1.67
C PRO A 195 -22.24 -17.72 3.10
N PRO A 196 -23.47 -17.82 3.66
CA PRO A 196 -23.69 -17.38 5.03
C PRO A 196 -22.82 -18.21 6.00
N LYS A 197 -22.49 -17.63 7.17
CA LYS A 197 -21.64 -18.30 8.16
C LYS A 197 -22.18 -19.65 8.63
N SER A 198 -23.50 -19.85 8.55
CA SER A 198 -24.17 -21.13 8.81
C SER A 198 -23.76 -22.26 7.85
N ALA A 199 -23.21 -21.92 6.68
CA ALA A 199 -22.65 -22.92 5.74
C ALA A 199 -21.36 -23.58 6.25
N GLY A 200 -20.81 -23.14 7.40
CA GLY A 200 -19.76 -23.86 8.12
C GLY A 200 -18.33 -23.52 7.71
N TRP A 201 -18.10 -22.47 6.90
CA TRP A 201 -16.73 -22.06 6.60
C TRP A 201 -16.00 -21.52 7.84
N GLN A 202 -14.70 -21.77 7.91
CA GLN A 202 -13.81 -21.29 8.96
C GLN A 202 -13.49 -19.79 8.77
N GLY A 203 -13.50 -19.03 9.87
CA GLY A 203 -12.99 -17.67 9.94
C GLY A 203 -11.67 -17.63 10.70
N MET A 204 -10.67 -16.97 10.15
CA MET A 204 -9.40 -16.70 10.83
C MET A 204 -9.10 -15.20 10.75
N CYS A 205 -8.93 -14.54 11.90
CA CYS A 205 -8.54 -13.15 11.97
C CYS A 205 -7.15 -13.00 12.59
N PHE A 206 -6.24 -12.38 11.87
CA PHE A 206 -4.88 -12.08 12.34
C PHE A 206 -4.73 -10.57 12.49
N SER A 207 -4.26 -10.12 13.63
CA SER A 207 -4.07 -8.69 13.94
C SER A 207 -2.87 -8.49 14.85
N ALA A 208 -2.24 -7.31 14.78
CA ALA A 208 -1.22 -6.93 15.75
C ALA A 208 -1.86 -6.28 16.98
N THR A 209 -2.96 -5.55 16.78
CA THR A 209 -3.69 -4.83 17.83
C THR A 209 -5.18 -5.21 17.79
N LEU A 210 -5.88 -5.06 18.91
CA LEU A 210 -7.30 -5.37 19.04
C LEU A 210 -8.12 -4.15 19.51
N PRO A 211 -8.08 -3.01 18.76
CA PRO A 211 -8.90 -1.86 19.10
C PRO A 211 -10.40 -2.23 19.03
N PRO A 212 -11.31 -1.48 19.70
CA PRO A 212 -12.74 -1.78 19.71
C PRO A 212 -13.35 -2.01 18.32
N LYS A 213 -12.91 -1.27 17.32
CA LYS A 213 -13.38 -1.43 15.93
C LYS A 213 -13.02 -2.78 15.30
N VAL A 214 -11.94 -3.44 15.72
CA VAL A 214 -11.59 -4.79 15.25
C VAL A 214 -12.66 -5.79 15.69
N ARG A 215 -13.25 -5.61 16.87
CA ARG A 215 -14.34 -6.47 17.37
C ARG A 215 -15.54 -6.49 16.43
N ASP A 216 -15.84 -5.38 15.75
CA ASP A 216 -16.93 -5.29 14.76
C ASP A 216 -16.69 -6.19 13.53
N VAL A 217 -15.44 -6.37 13.13
CA VAL A 217 -15.08 -7.29 12.04
C VAL A 217 -15.05 -8.73 12.53
N VAL A 218 -14.45 -8.94 13.70
CA VAL A 218 -14.40 -10.26 14.35
C VAL A 218 -15.80 -10.85 14.47
N SER A 219 -16.79 -10.05 14.95
CA SER A 219 -18.18 -10.51 15.12
C SER A 219 -18.88 -10.92 13.81
N VAL A 220 -18.42 -10.45 12.67
CA VAL A 220 -18.99 -10.77 11.34
C VAL A 220 -18.31 -12.00 10.71
N VAL A 221 -17.05 -12.25 11.06
CA VAL A 221 -16.20 -13.30 10.46
C VAL A 221 -16.15 -14.55 11.34
N LEU A 222 -16.11 -14.39 12.67
CA LEU A 222 -15.93 -15.49 13.59
C LEU A 222 -17.26 -15.84 14.29
N LYS A 223 -17.50 -17.12 14.51
CA LYS A 223 -18.61 -17.62 15.34
C LYS A 223 -18.34 -17.38 16.82
N PRO A 224 -19.35 -17.19 17.67
CA PRO A 224 -19.17 -17.22 19.11
C PRO A 224 -18.48 -18.50 19.56
N GLY A 225 -17.55 -18.39 20.51
CA GLY A 225 -16.75 -19.53 20.96
C GLY A 225 -15.49 -19.81 20.14
N TYR A 226 -15.07 -18.86 19.29
CA TYR A 226 -13.79 -18.95 18.55
C TYR A 226 -12.59 -19.03 19.50
N SER A 227 -11.50 -19.67 19.05
CA SER A 227 -10.23 -19.73 19.78
C SER A 227 -9.55 -18.37 19.77
N SER A 228 -9.17 -17.85 20.92
CA SER A 228 -8.38 -16.61 21.05
C SER A 228 -6.93 -16.96 21.38
N ILE A 229 -6.02 -16.72 20.45
CA ILE A 229 -4.60 -17.03 20.57
C ILE A 229 -3.82 -15.72 20.57
N SER A 230 -3.12 -15.39 21.67
CA SER A 230 -2.27 -14.20 21.74
C SER A 230 -0.83 -14.59 22.05
N THR A 231 0.10 -14.15 21.21
CA THR A 231 1.54 -14.27 21.47
C THR A 231 2.15 -12.96 21.97
N ILE A 232 1.30 -12.03 22.35
CA ILE A 232 1.71 -10.79 23.01
C ILE A 232 1.70 -11.07 24.51
N ASP A 233 2.86 -11.02 25.11
CA ASP A 233 2.99 -11.02 26.57
C ASP A 233 2.56 -9.64 27.09
N GLU A 234 1.55 -9.61 27.97
CA GLU A 234 1.08 -8.38 28.59
C GLU A 234 2.17 -7.70 29.43
N ASN A 235 3.16 -8.47 29.90
CA ASN A 235 4.30 -7.99 30.66
C ASN A 235 5.51 -7.65 29.77
N GLU A 236 5.48 -8.01 28.47
CA GLU A 236 6.57 -7.69 27.56
C GLU A 236 6.45 -6.25 27.04
N THR A 237 7.45 -5.42 27.31
CA THR A 237 7.53 -4.09 26.71
C THR A 237 7.34 -4.18 25.19
N PRO A 238 6.31 -3.53 24.62
CA PRO A 238 6.07 -3.53 23.18
C PRO A 238 7.32 -3.19 22.40
N THR A 239 7.54 -3.83 21.25
CA THR A 239 8.79 -3.65 20.47
C THR A 239 9.06 -2.17 20.16
N HIS A 240 8.01 -1.39 19.91
CA HIS A 240 8.16 0.06 19.65
C HIS A 240 8.59 0.84 20.90
N GLU A 241 8.35 0.36 22.11
CA GLU A 241 8.79 1.02 23.35
C GLU A 241 10.28 0.78 23.64
N ARG A 242 10.85 -0.29 23.08
CA ARG A 242 12.29 -0.58 23.17
C ARG A 242 13.12 0.22 22.18
N VAL A 243 12.48 0.78 21.14
CA VAL A 243 13.14 1.60 20.13
C VAL A 243 13.34 3.01 20.72
N PRO A 244 14.56 3.55 20.79
CA PRO A 244 14.76 4.96 21.11
C PRO A 244 14.01 5.84 20.11
N GLN A 245 13.15 6.75 20.64
CA GLN A 245 12.26 7.57 19.84
C GLN A 245 12.46 9.04 20.21
N TYR A 246 12.67 9.86 19.20
CA TYR A 246 12.95 11.26 19.40
C TYR A 246 12.04 12.14 18.55
N HIS A 247 11.83 13.38 18.98
CA HIS A 247 11.24 14.42 18.16
C HIS A 247 12.21 15.60 18.00
N VAL A 248 12.17 16.22 16.83
CA VAL A 248 12.84 17.48 16.51
C VAL A 248 11.76 18.48 16.14
N LEU A 249 11.78 19.65 16.76
CA LEU A 249 10.85 20.74 16.45
C LEU A 249 11.47 21.64 15.38
N MET A 250 10.86 21.63 14.21
CA MET A 250 11.21 22.51 13.09
C MET A 250 10.59 23.90 13.30
N PRO A 251 11.26 24.99 12.89
CA PRO A 251 10.68 26.35 12.98
C PRO A 251 9.36 26.46 12.20
N SER A 252 9.28 25.87 11.02
CA SER A 252 8.08 25.85 10.17
C SER A 252 8.03 24.60 9.29
N VAL A 253 6.90 24.36 8.61
CA VAL A 253 6.79 23.29 7.60
C VAL A 253 7.67 23.53 6.38
N ALA A 254 8.04 24.78 6.11
CA ALA A 254 8.96 25.15 5.03
C ALA A 254 10.39 24.59 5.27
N ASP A 255 10.77 24.44 6.54
CA ASP A 255 12.08 23.94 6.95
C ASP A 255 12.19 22.40 6.87
N SER A 256 11.17 21.70 6.36
CA SER A 256 11.15 20.23 6.33
C SER A 256 12.32 19.64 5.55
N PHE A 257 12.73 20.26 4.43
CA PHE A 257 13.82 19.75 3.59
C PHE A 257 15.19 20.00 4.21
N THR A 258 15.41 21.19 4.74
CA THR A 258 16.67 21.59 5.38
C THR A 258 16.89 20.85 6.70
N THR A 259 15.84 20.73 7.53
CA THR A 259 15.90 19.97 8.79
C THR A 259 16.13 18.49 8.53
N LEU A 260 15.45 17.90 7.53
CA LEU A 260 15.67 16.51 7.18
C LEU A 260 17.10 16.26 6.67
N ALA A 261 17.66 17.17 5.86
CA ALA A 261 19.05 17.09 5.42
C ALA A 261 20.03 17.14 6.60
N SER A 262 19.81 18.04 7.55
CA SER A 262 20.61 18.16 8.77
C SER A 262 20.53 16.89 9.63
N VAL A 263 19.32 16.36 9.88
CA VAL A 263 19.13 15.10 10.63
C VAL A 263 19.85 13.94 9.93
N LEU A 264 19.70 13.80 8.62
CA LEU A 264 20.39 12.76 7.87
C LEU A 264 21.90 12.89 7.95
N GLN A 265 22.44 14.09 7.88
CA GLN A 265 23.89 14.30 8.01
C GLN A 265 24.42 13.95 9.40
N LEU A 266 23.66 14.28 10.46
CA LEU A 266 24.07 14.06 11.83
C LEU A 266 23.92 12.60 12.26
N GLU A 267 22.79 12.00 11.90
CA GLU A 267 22.35 10.70 12.42
C GLU A 267 22.82 9.49 11.60
N THR A 268 23.37 9.71 10.40
CA THR A 268 23.66 8.61 9.50
C THR A 268 25.14 8.46 9.20
N LYS A 269 25.54 7.20 9.03
CA LYS A 269 26.83 6.80 8.46
C LYS A 269 26.65 6.36 7.02
N ASN A 270 27.70 6.25 6.26
CA ASN A 270 27.66 5.81 4.86
C ASN A 270 27.03 4.40 4.67
N SER A 271 26.98 3.59 5.72
CA SER A 271 26.38 2.25 5.73
C SER A 271 24.93 2.22 6.24
N SER A 272 24.31 3.36 6.52
CA SER A 272 22.97 3.41 7.11
C SER A 272 21.86 3.07 6.12
N LYS A 273 20.89 2.31 6.58
CA LYS A 273 19.67 1.95 5.85
C LYS A 273 18.46 2.61 6.52
N ILE A 274 17.81 3.52 5.81
CA ILE A 274 16.90 4.50 6.40
C ILE A 274 15.56 4.46 5.68
N ILE A 275 14.46 4.60 6.43
CA ILE A 275 13.14 4.85 5.86
C ILE A 275 12.66 6.22 6.31
N VAL A 276 12.26 7.06 5.35
CA VAL A 276 11.69 8.39 5.59
C VAL A 276 10.22 8.40 5.16
N PHE A 277 9.32 8.59 6.12
CA PHE A 277 7.90 8.71 5.85
C PHE A 277 7.48 10.17 5.67
N GLY A 278 6.71 10.45 4.62
CA GLY A 278 6.09 11.75 4.38
C GLY A 278 4.57 11.70 4.51
N VAL A 279 3.94 12.86 4.67
CA VAL A 279 2.48 12.98 4.91
C VAL A 279 1.61 12.60 3.72
N THR A 280 2.11 12.76 2.48
CA THR A 280 1.39 12.39 1.25
C THR A 280 2.30 11.76 0.21
N ALA A 281 1.72 10.98 -0.71
CA ALA A 281 2.47 10.35 -1.80
C ALA A 281 3.22 11.37 -2.70
N ASN A 282 2.66 12.57 -2.89
CA ASN A 282 3.33 13.59 -3.70
C ASN A 282 4.46 14.28 -2.94
N MET A 283 4.31 14.50 -1.61
CA MET A 283 5.41 14.99 -0.78
C MET A 283 6.55 13.98 -0.73
N VAL A 284 6.26 12.69 -0.59
CA VAL A 284 7.25 11.61 -0.68
C VAL A 284 8.03 11.67 -1.99
N SER A 285 7.31 11.82 -3.12
CA SER A 285 7.95 11.94 -4.44
C SER A 285 8.79 13.20 -4.58
N LEU A 286 8.38 14.30 -3.94
CA LEU A 286 9.16 15.54 -3.94
C LEU A 286 10.42 15.41 -3.07
N PHE A 287 10.31 14.83 -1.87
CA PHE A 287 11.49 14.53 -1.03
C PHE A 287 12.49 13.64 -1.77
N ALA A 288 12.03 12.52 -2.35
CA ALA A 288 12.90 11.62 -3.11
C ALA A 288 13.60 12.35 -4.26
N ALA A 289 12.88 13.19 -4.99
CA ALA A 289 13.44 13.98 -6.08
C ALA A 289 14.49 14.99 -5.61
N ALA A 290 14.24 15.71 -4.51
CA ALA A 290 15.18 16.68 -3.94
C ALA A 290 16.45 16.00 -3.43
N PHE A 291 16.29 14.93 -2.65
CA PHE A 291 17.44 14.22 -2.06
C PHE A 291 18.29 13.47 -3.11
N SER A 292 17.71 13.06 -4.22
CA SER A 292 18.47 12.50 -5.35
C SER A 292 19.36 13.53 -6.06
N ARG A 293 19.28 14.81 -5.71
CA ARG A 293 20.00 15.93 -6.33
C ARG A 293 21.10 16.53 -5.45
N GLY A 294 21.74 15.70 -4.62
CA GLY A 294 22.94 16.10 -3.88
C GLY A 294 22.74 16.40 -2.40
N LEU A 295 21.49 16.30 -1.88
CA LEU A 295 21.23 16.47 -0.43
C LEU A 295 21.67 15.27 0.42
N THR A 296 22.09 14.18 -0.21
CA THR A 296 22.62 12.99 0.45
C THR A 296 23.63 12.27 -0.46
N LYS A 297 24.56 11.54 0.15
CA LYS A 297 25.47 10.64 -0.56
C LYS A 297 24.92 9.21 -0.66
N LEU A 298 23.85 8.90 0.05
CA LEU A 298 23.21 7.59 0.04
C LEU A 298 22.31 7.43 -1.19
N SER A 299 22.18 6.20 -1.68
CA SER A 299 21.24 5.87 -2.75
C SER A 299 19.80 6.15 -2.31
N VAL A 300 19.04 6.83 -3.17
CA VAL A 300 17.67 7.23 -2.90
C VAL A 300 16.68 6.32 -3.62
N PHE A 301 15.70 5.83 -2.89
CA PHE A 301 14.59 5.01 -3.36
C PHE A 301 13.27 5.69 -3.01
N GLU A 302 12.21 5.43 -3.80
CA GLU A 302 10.87 5.94 -3.45
C GLU A 302 9.78 4.87 -3.61
N ILE A 303 8.84 4.82 -2.63
CA ILE A 303 7.65 3.96 -2.72
C ILE A 303 6.42 4.72 -2.22
N HIS A 304 5.42 4.84 -3.09
CA HIS A 304 4.13 5.43 -2.72
C HIS A 304 2.99 4.95 -3.65
N SER A 305 1.74 5.25 -3.28
CA SER A 305 0.54 4.76 -3.96
C SER A 305 0.39 5.19 -5.43
N ARG A 306 1.10 6.24 -5.87
CA ARG A 306 1.03 6.77 -7.25
C ARG A 306 2.00 6.07 -8.22
N LEU A 307 2.96 5.30 -7.71
CA LEU A 307 3.81 4.47 -8.55
C LEU A 307 3.04 3.26 -9.09
N SER A 308 3.42 2.81 -10.29
CA SER A 308 2.90 1.57 -10.84
C SER A 308 3.28 0.37 -9.95
N GLN A 309 2.50 -0.69 -9.99
CA GLN A 309 2.79 -1.87 -9.18
C GLN A 309 4.16 -2.49 -9.53
N SER A 310 4.52 -2.50 -10.81
CA SER A 310 5.85 -2.99 -11.26
C SER A 310 7.01 -2.15 -10.71
N ALA A 311 6.87 -0.81 -10.70
CA ALA A 311 7.86 0.08 -10.11
C ALA A 311 8.00 -0.18 -8.60
N ARG A 312 6.88 -0.30 -7.88
CA ARG A 312 6.87 -0.59 -6.43
C ARG A 312 7.54 -1.94 -6.12
N THR A 313 7.24 -2.98 -6.88
CA THR A 313 7.86 -4.30 -6.72
C THR A 313 9.37 -4.24 -6.97
N LYS A 314 9.79 -3.54 -8.04
CA LYS A 314 11.22 -3.35 -8.37
C LYS A 314 11.95 -2.61 -7.26
N THR A 315 11.43 -1.45 -6.83
CA THR A 315 12.06 -0.65 -5.77
C THR A 315 12.11 -1.41 -4.44
N THR A 316 11.04 -2.17 -4.12
CA THR A 316 11.03 -3.03 -2.92
C THR A 316 12.17 -4.05 -2.95
N ALA A 317 12.36 -4.74 -4.09
CA ALA A 317 13.45 -5.71 -4.23
C ALA A 317 14.81 -5.03 -4.11
N GLN A 318 15.03 -3.93 -4.83
CA GLN A 318 16.27 -3.17 -4.80
C GLN A 318 16.62 -2.67 -3.39
N PHE A 319 15.66 -2.09 -2.67
CA PHE A 319 15.91 -1.59 -1.31
C PHE A 319 16.12 -2.75 -0.31
N LYS A 320 15.47 -3.91 -0.50
CA LYS A 320 15.75 -5.09 0.34
C LYS A 320 17.19 -5.57 0.22
N GLU A 321 17.72 -5.59 -0.99
CA GLU A 321 19.07 -6.06 -1.32
C GLU A 321 20.14 -5.01 -1.01
N ALA A 322 19.81 -3.73 -0.99
CA ALA A 322 20.74 -2.65 -0.71
C ALA A 322 21.31 -2.77 0.70
N ALA A 323 22.63 -2.65 0.83
CA ALA A 323 23.33 -2.60 2.12
C ALA A 323 23.08 -1.26 2.83
N ALA A 324 22.98 -0.16 2.07
CA ALA A 324 22.74 1.20 2.57
C ALA A 324 21.83 1.97 1.61
N GLY A 325 21.13 2.99 2.10
CA GLY A 325 20.28 3.87 1.28
C GLY A 325 19.11 4.46 2.04
N ILE A 326 18.43 5.39 1.40
CA ILE A 326 17.26 6.07 1.95
C ILE A 326 16.03 5.71 1.11
N LEU A 327 15.01 5.14 1.75
CA LEU A 327 13.72 4.89 1.14
C LEU A 327 12.72 5.96 1.58
N PHE A 328 12.35 6.85 0.69
CA PHE A 328 11.22 7.75 0.90
C PHE A 328 9.91 7.01 0.65
N ALA A 329 9.02 7.00 1.62
CA ALA A 329 7.84 6.16 1.62
C ALA A 329 6.58 6.85 2.12
N SER A 330 5.44 6.47 1.55
CA SER A 330 4.13 6.70 2.16
C SER A 330 3.67 5.44 2.91
N ASP A 331 2.54 5.52 3.59
CA ASP A 331 1.97 4.40 4.37
C ASP A 331 1.67 3.13 3.57
N VAL A 332 1.87 3.16 2.26
CA VAL A 332 1.85 1.96 1.42
C VAL A 332 2.82 0.88 1.92
N ILE A 333 3.94 1.29 2.53
CA ILE A 333 4.93 0.38 3.15
C ILE A 333 4.80 0.34 4.67
N GLY A 334 3.87 1.10 5.23
CA GLY A 334 3.71 1.21 6.67
C GLY A 334 3.34 -0.09 7.38
N ARG A 335 2.86 -1.12 6.63
CA ARG A 335 2.46 -2.42 7.17
C ARG A 335 2.76 -3.56 6.21
N GLY A 336 2.99 -4.75 6.76
CA GLY A 336 3.16 -5.99 6.01
C GLY A 336 4.43 -6.15 5.19
N MET A 337 5.17 -5.08 4.92
CA MET A 337 6.45 -5.17 4.22
C MET A 337 7.60 -5.30 5.20
N ASP A 338 8.45 -6.27 4.93
CA ASP A 338 9.66 -6.48 5.69
C ASP A 338 10.88 -5.96 4.92
N PHE A 339 11.63 -5.07 5.59
CA PHE A 339 12.92 -4.56 5.12
C PHE A 339 13.97 -4.90 6.17
N PRO A 340 14.93 -5.77 5.85
CA PRO A 340 15.96 -6.14 6.80
C PRO A 340 16.93 -4.98 7.07
N ASN A 341 17.45 -4.92 8.29
CA ASN A 341 18.54 -4.03 8.72
C ASN A 341 18.23 -2.54 8.51
N VAL A 342 17.04 -2.10 8.84
CA VAL A 342 16.71 -0.67 8.87
C VAL A 342 17.18 -0.08 10.18
N ASP A 343 18.16 0.82 10.13
CA ASP A 343 18.79 1.45 11.29
C ASP A 343 17.96 2.62 11.86
N LEU A 344 17.31 3.36 10.94
CA LEU A 344 16.63 4.59 11.29
C LEU A 344 15.31 4.75 10.54
N VAL A 345 14.28 5.14 11.27
CA VAL A 345 13.00 5.59 10.71
C VAL A 345 12.83 7.07 11.00
N ILE A 346 12.63 7.88 9.97
CA ILE A 346 12.30 9.30 10.12
C ILE A 346 10.86 9.52 9.63
N GLN A 347 10.07 10.28 10.38
CA GLN A 347 8.74 10.70 9.99
C GLN A 347 8.71 12.22 9.86
N VAL A 348 8.43 12.73 8.66
CA VAL A 348 8.36 14.16 8.38
C VAL A 348 6.89 14.60 8.41
N GLY A 349 6.52 15.35 9.44
CA GLY A 349 5.15 15.78 9.71
C GLY A 349 4.28 14.73 10.40
N LEU A 350 3.00 15.06 10.55
CA LEU A 350 2.05 14.31 11.36
C LEU A 350 1.69 12.94 10.74
N PRO A 351 1.74 11.83 11.49
CA PRO A 351 0.96 10.65 11.21
C PRO A 351 -0.54 10.91 11.46
N THR A 352 -1.42 10.09 10.91
CA THR A 352 -2.88 10.26 11.08
C THR A 352 -3.33 9.98 12.52
N ASN A 353 -2.61 9.11 13.24
CA ASN A 353 -2.87 8.75 14.64
C ASN A 353 -1.63 8.11 15.27
N GLY A 354 -1.69 7.81 16.58
CA GLY A 354 -0.60 7.15 17.32
C GLY A 354 -0.31 5.73 16.82
N GLU A 355 -1.31 4.97 16.41
CA GLU A 355 -1.14 3.62 15.87
C GLU A 355 -0.32 3.64 14.57
N GLN A 356 -0.62 4.57 13.67
CA GLN A 356 0.16 4.74 12.44
C GLN A 356 1.62 5.10 12.74
N TYR A 357 1.86 5.98 13.73
CA TYR A 357 3.20 6.28 14.20
C TYR A 357 3.94 5.01 14.62
N VAL A 358 3.33 4.20 15.48
CA VAL A 358 3.90 2.93 15.96
C VAL A 358 4.21 1.97 14.81
N HIS A 359 3.31 1.85 13.83
CA HIS A 359 3.51 0.99 12.67
C HIS A 359 4.68 1.44 11.78
N ARG A 360 4.92 2.75 11.68
CA ARG A 360 6.08 3.30 10.99
C ARG A 360 7.36 3.02 11.78
N VAL A 361 7.37 3.28 13.10
CA VAL A 361 8.49 2.94 13.99
C VAL A 361 8.82 1.45 13.90
N GLY A 362 7.83 0.58 13.88
CA GLY A 362 8.01 -0.87 13.73
C GLY A 362 8.63 -1.32 12.40
N ARG A 363 9.13 -0.41 11.54
CA ARG A 363 9.95 -0.78 10.36
C ARG A 363 11.42 -0.94 10.71
N THR A 364 11.88 -0.42 11.84
CA THR A 364 13.22 -0.62 12.40
C THR A 364 13.20 -1.58 13.60
N ALA A 365 14.35 -1.88 14.17
CA ALA A 365 14.56 -2.74 15.35
C ALA A 365 13.87 -4.11 15.23
N ARG A 366 13.95 -4.71 14.07
CA ARG A 366 13.42 -6.05 13.81
C ARG A 366 14.49 -7.10 14.04
N ALA A 367 14.05 -8.26 14.48
CA ALA A 367 14.93 -9.43 14.60
C ALA A 367 16.07 -9.30 15.61
N GLY A 368 15.89 -8.51 16.65
CA GLY A 368 16.94 -8.28 17.63
C GLY A 368 18.00 -7.27 17.19
N ASN A 369 17.83 -6.62 16.03
CA ASN A 369 18.70 -5.52 15.61
C ASN A 369 18.36 -4.24 16.38
N ASP A 370 19.38 -3.41 16.59
CA ASP A 370 19.19 -2.05 17.09
C ASP A 370 18.55 -1.17 16.03
N GLY A 371 17.81 -0.16 16.49
CA GLY A 371 17.17 0.80 15.61
C GLY A 371 16.67 2.00 16.37
N ARG A 372 16.36 3.10 15.68
CA ARG A 372 15.82 4.33 16.28
C ARG A 372 14.81 4.98 15.36
N ALA A 373 14.02 5.88 15.96
CA ALA A 373 13.02 6.64 15.24
C ALA A 373 13.08 8.12 15.59
N ILE A 374 12.87 8.98 14.60
CA ILE A 374 12.81 10.43 14.77
C ILE A 374 11.55 10.94 14.07
N ILE A 375 10.79 11.80 14.76
CA ILE A 375 9.67 12.52 14.14
C ILE A 375 10.02 14.02 14.08
N LEU A 376 9.86 14.61 12.90
CA LEU A 376 10.03 16.04 12.66
C LEU A 376 8.66 16.71 12.70
N LEU A 377 8.46 17.59 13.65
CA LEU A 377 7.20 18.31 13.88
C LEU A 377 7.47 19.80 13.96
N THR A 378 6.45 20.60 13.70
CA THR A 378 6.43 22.02 14.07
C THR A 378 5.85 22.20 15.47
N GLU A 379 6.04 23.37 16.09
CA GLU A 379 5.45 23.68 17.39
C GLU A 379 3.92 23.49 17.38
N ALA A 380 3.25 23.90 16.30
CA ALA A 380 1.80 23.72 16.13
C ALA A 380 1.37 22.23 16.12
N GLU A 381 2.25 21.33 15.73
CA GLU A 381 2.01 19.88 15.64
C GLU A 381 2.29 19.13 16.95
N THR A 382 2.81 19.79 17.99
CA THR A 382 3.11 19.18 19.31
C THR A 382 1.90 18.62 20.04
N PHE A 383 0.68 18.97 19.60
CA PHE A 383 -0.52 18.30 20.10
C PHE A 383 -0.47 16.77 19.87
N PHE A 384 0.25 16.29 18.84
CA PHE A 384 0.46 14.88 18.64
C PHE A 384 1.16 14.22 19.83
N LEU A 385 2.22 14.84 20.34
CA LEU A 385 2.95 14.36 21.52
C LEU A 385 2.05 14.39 22.77
N ARG A 386 1.29 15.47 22.95
CA ARG A 386 0.34 15.60 24.08
C ARG A 386 -0.76 14.55 24.07
N ASN A 387 -1.28 14.22 22.88
CA ASN A 387 -2.35 13.22 22.72
C ASN A 387 -1.84 11.77 22.83
N ASN A 388 -0.53 11.55 22.71
CA ASN A 388 0.10 10.24 22.70
C ASN A 388 1.21 10.12 23.78
N ARG A 389 0.95 10.63 24.99
CA ARG A 389 1.91 10.63 26.11
C ARG A 389 2.38 9.25 26.57
N HIS A 390 1.65 8.21 26.18
CA HIS A 390 2.03 6.81 26.44
C HIS A 390 3.17 6.34 25.53
N LEU A 391 3.47 7.06 24.44
CA LEU A 391 4.59 6.75 23.57
C LEU A 391 5.89 7.35 24.13
N PRO A 392 7.03 6.62 24.13
CA PRO A 392 8.28 7.04 24.74
C PRO A 392 9.05 8.01 23.82
N ILE A 393 8.38 9.03 23.28
CA ILE A 393 8.98 10.01 22.38
C ILE A 393 9.62 11.13 23.17
N GLN A 394 10.94 11.26 23.12
CA GLN A 394 11.73 12.25 23.85
C GLN A 394 12.20 13.38 22.93
N PRO A 395 12.50 14.57 23.44
CA PRO A 395 13.23 15.58 22.66
C PRO A 395 14.57 15.00 22.17
N HIS A 396 14.93 15.28 20.92
CA HIS A 396 16.24 14.85 20.42
C HIS A 396 17.35 15.60 21.16
N PRO A 397 18.39 14.92 21.70
CA PRO A 397 19.41 15.56 22.52
C PRO A 397 20.23 16.63 21.79
N GLN A 398 20.23 16.60 20.47
CA GLN A 398 20.96 17.54 19.62
C GLN A 398 20.01 18.42 18.78
N THR A 399 18.79 18.69 19.26
CA THR A 399 17.80 19.48 18.51
C THR A 399 18.38 20.84 18.07
N ASP A 400 19.03 21.56 18.96
CA ASP A 400 19.58 22.88 18.64
C ASP A 400 20.65 22.81 17.55
N ALA A 401 21.56 21.84 17.63
CA ALA A 401 22.59 21.62 16.62
C ALA A 401 21.99 21.22 15.26
N ILE A 402 20.91 20.42 15.25
CA ILE A 402 20.18 20.05 14.04
C ILE A 402 19.56 21.29 13.38
N ILE A 403 18.90 22.14 14.16
CA ILE A 403 18.22 23.34 13.64
C ILE A 403 19.25 24.38 13.16
N GLU A 404 20.32 24.60 13.91
CA GLU A 404 21.40 25.48 13.49
C GLU A 404 22.05 25.02 12.20
N ALA A 405 22.39 23.73 12.09
CA ALA A 405 22.97 23.15 10.89
C ALA A 405 21.99 23.15 9.71
N ALA A 406 20.67 23.08 9.95
CA ALA A 406 19.65 23.08 8.90
C ALA A 406 19.73 24.34 8.02
N ALA A 407 20.06 25.50 8.59
CA ALA A 407 20.20 26.75 7.87
C ALA A 407 21.29 26.67 6.76
N SER A 408 22.35 25.89 6.97
CA SER A 408 23.43 25.71 5.98
C SER A 408 23.00 24.95 4.72
N TYR A 409 21.86 24.26 4.75
CA TYR A 409 21.32 23.51 3.62
C TYR A 409 20.38 24.34 2.74
N ALA A 410 20.06 25.58 3.09
CA ALA A 410 19.08 26.41 2.37
C ALA A 410 19.42 26.54 0.88
N ASP A 411 20.65 26.90 0.54
CA ASP A 411 21.10 27.05 -0.85
C ASP A 411 21.07 25.71 -1.59
N THR A 412 21.58 24.65 -0.97
CA THR A 412 21.59 23.32 -1.59
C THR A 412 20.17 22.79 -1.85
N VAL A 413 19.22 23.04 -0.93
CA VAL A 413 17.81 22.71 -1.11
C VAL A 413 17.22 23.53 -2.25
N ALA A 414 17.48 24.85 -2.30
CA ALA A 414 17.01 25.73 -3.37
C ALA A 414 17.54 25.26 -4.75
N GLU A 415 18.82 24.97 -4.86
CA GLU A 415 19.45 24.44 -6.10
C GLU A 415 18.79 23.12 -6.54
N ALA A 416 18.62 22.19 -5.60
CA ALA A 416 17.92 20.94 -5.88
C ALA A 416 16.48 21.19 -6.38
N MET A 417 15.75 22.10 -5.74
CA MET A 417 14.37 22.47 -6.10
C MET A 417 14.27 23.14 -7.47
N TYR A 418 15.22 23.97 -7.87
CA TYR A 418 15.23 24.58 -9.21
C TYR A 418 15.29 23.56 -10.34
N THR A 419 15.87 22.39 -10.10
CA THR A 419 15.96 21.31 -11.09
C THR A 419 14.73 20.40 -11.14
N ILE A 420 13.76 20.60 -10.25
CA ILE A 420 12.55 19.78 -10.16
C ILE A 420 11.42 20.43 -10.96
N ASP A 421 10.71 19.58 -11.76
CA ASP A 421 9.59 20.02 -12.57
C ASP A 421 8.51 20.72 -11.73
N GLU A 422 8.03 21.87 -12.22
CA GLU A 422 6.98 22.64 -11.57
C GLU A 422 5.71 21.83 -11.35
N GLU A 423 5.37 20.91 -12.25
CA GLU A 423 4.23 20.02 -12.08
C GLU A 423 4.35 19.13 -10.82
N LYS A 424 5.57 18.66 -10.50
CA LYS A 424 5.82 17.86 -9.29
C LYS A 424 5.61 18.70 -8.04
N LYS A 425 6.11 19.94 -8.01
CA LYS A 425 5.90 20.89 -6.91
C LYS A 425 4.41 21.23 -6.74
N GLN A 426 3.72 21.51 -7.84
CA GLN A 426 2.27 21.78 -7.85
C GLN A 426 1.46 20.61 -7.26
N ARG A 427 1.80 19.37 -7.63
CA ARG A 427 1.16 18.18 -7.09
C ARG A 427 1.44 18.01 -5.60
N ALA A 428 2.66 18.29 -5.14
CA ALA A 428 3.04 18.26 -3.74
C ALA A 428 2.26 19.31 -2.94
N TYR A 429 2.24 20.55 -3.41
CA TYR A 429 1.47 21.65 -2.84
C TYR A 429 -0.03 21.32 -2.71
N SER A 430 -0.67 20.90 -3.81
CA SER A 430 -2.08 20.51 -3.78
C SER A 430 -2.37 19.38 -2.81
N SER A 431 -1.50 18.36 -2.74
CA SER A 431 -1.72 17.22 -1.85
C SER A 431 -1.47 17.55 -0.39
N PHE A 432 -0.55 18.48 -0.10
CA PHE A 432 -0.30 19.00 1.23
C PHE A 432 -1.55 19.72 1.79
N ILE A 433 -2.10 20.66 1.02
CA ILE A 433 -3.35 21.34 1.38
C ILE A 433 -4.48 20.33 1.60
N GLY A 434 -4.63 19.37 0.67
CA GLY A 434 -5.68 18.34 0.75
C GLY A 434 -5.57 17.47 1.99
N PHE A 435 -4.36 17.15 2.44
CA PHE A 435 -4.12 16.39 3.67
C PHE A 435 -4.66 17.14 4.90
N PHE A 436 -4.28 18.39 5.09
CA PHE A 436 -4.71 19.17 6.24
C PHE A 436 -6.19 19.56 6.18
N ALA A 437 -6.71 19.92 5.00
CA ALA A 437 -8.13 20.26 4.83
C ALA A 437 -9.06 19.06 5.10
N GLY A 438 -8.65 17.84 4.72
CA GLY A 438 -9.48 16.63 4.82
C GLY A 438 -9.34 15.85 6.12
N SER A 439 -8.30 16.07 6.89
CA SER A 439 -7.93 15.26 8.06
C SER A 439 -8.60 15.69 9.38
N GLY A 440 -9.29 16.83 9.40
CA GLY A 440 -9.83 17.42 10.64
C GLY A 440 -8.76 18.01 11.57
N LEU A 441 -7.50 18.07 11.13
CA LEU A 441 -6.35 18.55 11.92
C LEU A 441 -6.35 20.06 12.15
N LEU A 442 -7.04 20.85 11.31
CA LEU A 442 -7.03 22.33 11.42
C LEU A 442 -7.41 22.81 12.82
N LYS A 443 -8.42 22.20 13.43
CA LYS A 443 -8.84 22.56 14.79
C LYS A 443 -7.73 22.30 15.83
N GLN A 444 -7.00 21.20 15.67
CA GLN A 444 -5.91 20.83 16.59
C GLN A 444 -4.68 21.70 16.38
N LEU A 445 -4.41 22.10 15.14
CA LEU A 445 -3.37 23.07 14.77
C LEU A 445 -3.73 24.51 15.14
N ARG A 446 -4.97 24.77 15.58
CA ARG A 446 -5.51 26.11 15.83
C ARG A 446 -5.41 27.02 14.60
N LEU A 447 -5.57 26.43 13.40
CA LEU A 447 -5.57 27.14 12.13
C LEU A 447 -7.00 27.21 11.59
N ASP A 448 -7.30 28.35 11.00
CA ASP A 448 -8.44 28.48 10.09
C ASP A 448 -8.05 28.12 8.65
N LYS A 449 -8.98 28.20 7.74
CA LYS A 449 -8.73 27.89 6.31
C LYS A 449 -7.74 28.85 5.67
N THR A 450 -7.70 30.09 6.09
CA THR A 450 -6.76 31.11 5.60
C THR A 450 -5.35 30.81 6.08
N GLY A 451 -5.20 30.46 7.36
CA GLY A 451 -3.91 30.02 7.93
C GLY A 451 -3.35 28.76 7.28
N LEU A 452 -4.23 27.80 6.89
CA LEU A 452 -3.78 26.65 6.11
C LEU A 452 -3.20 27.06 4.75
N VAL A 453 -3.88 27.97 4.02
CA VAL A 453 -3.40 28.44 2.72
C VAL A 453 -2.08 29.17 2.86
N GLN A 454 -1.94 30.01 3.89
CA GLN A 454 -0.69 30.71 4.19
C GLN A 454 0.44 29.71 4.47
N MET A 455 0.23 28.75 5.37
CA MET A 455 1.21 27.71 5.70
C MET A 455 1.67 26.93 4.45
N ALA A 456 0.74 26.61 3.54
CA ALA A 456 1.06 25.92 2.30
C ALA A 456 1.84 26.84 1.33
N ASN A 457 1.51 28.11 1.27
CA ASN A 457 2.22 29.09 0.43
C ASN A 457 3.65 29.30 0.94
N ASP A 458 3.84 29.42 2.26
CA ASP A 458 5.17 29.54 2.87
C ASP A 458 6.02 28.30 2.57
N MET A 459 5.44 27.10 2.68
CA MET A 459 6.12 25.86 2.30
C MET A 459 6.51 25.87 0.80
N ALA A 460 5.63 26.36 -0.09
CA ALA A 460 5.93 26.40 -1.52
C ALA A 460 7.03 27.43 -1.85
N ILE A 461 6.95 28.62 -1.29
CA ILE A 461 7.89 29.70 -1.59
C ILE A 461 9.24 29.44 -0.92
N GLN A 462 9.26 29.17 0.37
CA GLN A 462 10.50 29.02 1.15
C GLN A 462 11.07 27.60 1.08
N GLY A 463 10.22 26.57 1.18
CA GLY A 463 10.67 25.18 1.22
C GLY A 463 10.87 24.55 -0.16
N MET A 464 10.06 24.93 -1.17
CA MET A 464 10.14 24.38 -2.54
C MET A 464 10.80 25.34 -3.53
N ALA A 465 11.31 26.50 -3.09
CA ALA A 465 11.89 27.54 -3.92
C ALA A 465 11.00 27.95 -5.11
N CYS A 466 9.68 28.01 -4.90
CA CYS A 466 8.75 28.53 -5.89
C CYS A 466 8.73 30.07 -5.84
N PRO A 467 8.80 30.79 -6.97
CA PRO A 467 8.75 32.26 -6.96
C PRO A 467 7.39 32.80 -6.49
N GLU A 468 6.34 32.04 -6.67
CA GLU A 468 4.98 32.30 -6.23
C GLU A 468 4.27 30.98 -5.86
N PRO A 469 3.13 31.01 -5.15
CA PRO A 469 2.37 29.79 -4.87
C PRO A 469 2.00 29.05 -6.16
N PRO A 470 2.23 27.73 -6.22
CA PRO A 470 1.90 26.93 -7.42
C PRO A 470 0.43 27.04 -7.82
N VAL A 471 0.18 27.05 -9.11
CA VAL A 471 -1.17 27.12 -9.67
C VAL A 471 -2.02 25.93 -9.21
N ILE A 472 -3.25 26.18 -8.80
CA ILE A 472 -4.19 25.14 -8.38
C ILE A 472 -5.55 25.31 -9.07
N ASP A 473 -6.18 24.20 -9.50
CA ASP A 473 -7.49 24.22 -10.14
C ASP A 473 -8.61 24.60 -9.15
N LYS A 474 -9.45 25.55 -9.54
CA LYS A 474 -10.62 25.99 -8.75
C LYS A 474 -11.54 24.84 -8.34
N LYS A 475 -11.66 23.79 -9.20
CA LYS A 475 -12.47 22.59 -8.88
C LYS A 475 -11.84 21.77 -7.76
N ILE A 476 -10.50 21.69 -7.72
CA ILE A 476 -9.76 21.00 -6.68
C ILE A 476 -9.92 21.74 -5.36
N VAL A 477 -9.73 23.07 -5.35
CA VAL A 477 -9.96 23.94 -4.18
C VAL A 477 -11.39 23.81 -3.67
N GLY A 478 -12.37 23.76 -4.58
CA GLY A 478 -13.78 23.54 -4.22
C GLY A 478 -14.04 22.20 -3.55
N LYS A 479 -13.42 21.10 -4.04
CA LYS A 479 -13.51 19.76 -3.42
C LYS A 479 -12.88 19.70 -2.04
N MET A 480 -11.88 20.51 -1.76
CA MET A 480 -11.23 20.64 -0.45
C MET A 480 -12.04 21.50 0.55
N GLY A 481 -13.17 22.07 0.13
CA GLY A 481 -13.98 22.97 0.96
C GLY A 481 -13.35 24.33 1.21
N LEU A 482 -12.43 24.77 0.34
CA LEU A 482 -11.65 26.00 0.46
C LEU A 482 -12.07 27.08 -0.56
N LYS A 483 -13.26 26.92 -1.17
CA LYS A 483 -13.79 27.90 -2.13
C LYS A 483 -13.94 29.29 -1.47
N GLY A 484 -13.40 30.31 -2.14
CA GLY A 484 -13.47 31.70 -1.67
C GLY A 484 -12.41 32.10 -0.65
N ILE A 485 -11.52 31.19 -0.24
CA ILE A 485 -10.38 31.52 0.62
C ILE A 485 -9.31 32.24 -0.22
N PRO A 486 -8.77 33.38 0.24
CA PRO A 486 -7.73 34.13 -0.46
C PRO A 486 -6.38 33.39 -0.42
N GLY A 487 -5.43 33.85 -1.26
CA GLY A 487 -4.05 33.36 -1.29
C GLY A 487 -3.76 32.25 -2.29
N PHE A 488 -4.74 31.72 -3.00
CA PHE A 488 -4.52 30.76 -4.07
C PHE A 488 -4.13 31.44 -5.40
N ASN A 489 -3.14 30.87 -6.08
CA ASN A 489 -2.86 31.18 -7.46
C ASN A 489 -3.69 30.23 -8.36
N TYR A 490 -4.67 30.78 -9.10
CA TYR A 490 -5.54 29.99 -9.98
C TYR A 490 -5.03 29.91 -11.43
N GLY A 491 -3.93 30.57 -11.75
CA GLY A 491 -3.50 30.79 -13.12
C GLY A 491 -4.48 31.68 -13.90
N ASN A 492 -4.02 32.37 -14.91
CA ASN A 492 -4.89 33.05 -15.86
C ASN A 492 -5.66 31.98 -16.63
N GLY A 493 -6.97 31.88 -16.42
CA GLY A 493 -7.83 30.85 -17.01
C GLY A 493 -7.83 30.91 -18.53
N GLY A 494 -6.97 30.12 -19.13
CA GLY A 494 -6.86 29.99 -20.57
C GLY A 494 -5.75 29.00 -20.92
N SER A 495 -6.16 27.85 -21.42
CA SER A 495 -5.34 26.86 -22.11
C SER A 495 -4.55 25.85 -21.26
N SER A 496 -5.05 24.63 -21.27
CA SER A 496 -4.26 23.42 -21.08
C SER A 496 -2.95 23.51 -21.87
N VAL A 497 -1.82 23.55 -21.18
CA VAL A 497 -0.52 23.34 -21.82
C VAL A 497 -0.47 21.88 -22.31
N ARG A 498 -0.96 21.65 -23.51
CA ARG A 498 -0.55 20.51 -24.33
C ARG A 498 0.86 20.80 -24.77
N GLY A 499 1.77 19.87 -24.51
CA GLY A 499 3.19 19.97 -24.75
C GLY A 499 3.55 20.63 -26.07
N ALA A 500 4.29 21.71 -25.98
CA ALA A 500 5.01 22.31 -27.11
C ALA A 500 6.36 21.62 -27.24
N SER A 501 6.40 20.59 -28.07
CA SER A 501 7.63 20.13 -28.70
C SER A 501 7.39 20.00 -30.19
N SER A 502 7.55 21.12 -30.91
CA SER A 502 7.87 21.11 -32.32
C SER A 502 8.53 22.43 -32.68
N ALA A 503 9.85 22.42 -32.71
CA ALA A 503 10.64 23.45 -33.38
C ALA A 503 10.28 23.51 -34.88
N PRO A 504 10.20 24.66 -35.51
CA PRO A 504 9.92 24.75 -36.93
C PRO A 504 11.16 24.33 -37.73
N ARG A 505 11.04 23.22 -38.45
CA ARG A 505 12.01 22.91 -39.53
C ARG A 505 11.82 23.88 -40.65
N GLY A 506 12.83 24.74 -40.87
CA GLY A 506 12.98 25.62 -42.02
C GLY A 506 12.95 24.82 -43.32
N ARG A 507 12.13 25.27 -44.25
CA ARG A 507 12.19 24.89 -45.66
C ARG A 507 13.42 25.52 -46.31
N PRO A 508 14.21 24.82 -47.14
CA PRO A 508 15.02 25.44 -48.18
C PRO A 508 14.20 25.57 -49.45
N ALA A 509 14.30 26.75 -50.03
CA ALA A 509 13.73 27.10 -51.32
C ALA A 509 14.59 26.60 -52.48
N GLY A 510 13.91 26.12 -53.51
CA GLY A 510 14.20 26.39 -54.91
C GLY A 510 15.25 25.56 -55.63
N LYS A 511 14.80 24.81 -56.67
CA LYS A 511 15.11 25.13 -58.07
C LYS A 511 14.34 24.20 -59.02
N ARG A 512 13.83 24.85 -60.10
CA ARG A 512 13.24 24.27 -61.30
C ARG A 512 14.26 23.46 -62.10
N ASP A 513 13.80 22.40 -62.80
CA ASP A 513 13.78 22.28 -64.27
C ASP A 513 13.33 20.87 -64.65
N ALA A 514 12.34 20.82 -65.44
CA ALA A 514 12.04 20.52 -66.83
C ALA A 514 12.48 19.13 -67.31
N SER A 515 11.53 18.34 -67.71
CA SER A 515 11.26 17.78 -69.03
C SER A 515 10.80 16.33 -69.05
N ALA A 516 9.66 16.20 -69.70
CA ALA A 516 9.29 15.30 -70.82
C ALA A 516 9.08 13.78 -70.54
N GLY A 517 7.88 13.36 -71.00
CA GLY A 517 7.66 12.04 -71.56
C GLY A 517 6.49 11.26 -70.94
N GLY A 518 5.31 11.35 -71.54
CA GLY A 518 4.22 10.33 -71.38
C GLY A 518 4.43 9.23 -72.44
N PRO A 519 3.42 8.41 -72.86
CA PRO A 519 2.11 8.10 -72.24
C PRO A 519 1.82 6.58 -72.24
N GLY A 520 0.65 6.15 -71.78
CA GLY A 520 0.05 4.85 -72.10
C GLY A 520 -0.84 4.30 -70.96
N GLU A 521 -2.13 4.50 -71.07
CA GLU A 521 -3.20 3.54 -71.36
C GLU A 521 -3.25 2.35 -70.40
N GLY A 522 -4.35 1.98 -69.79
CA GLY A 522 -5.74 2.04 -70.05
C GLY A 522 -6.58 1.36 -68.98
N ARG A 523 -7.79 1.83 -68.90
CA ARG A 523 -9.11 1.15 -68.77
C ARG A 523 -9.33 0.13 -67.64
N GLY A 524 -10.32 0.33 -66.87
CA GLY A 524 -11.74 0.10 -66.81
C GLY A 524 -12.10 -0.15 -65.36
N GLY A 525 -13.12 0.33 -64.74
CA GLY A 525 -14.46 0.67 -65.20
C GLY A 525 -15.45 -0.09 -64.32
N PHE A 526 -16.46 0.68 -63.83
CA PHE A 526 -17.77 0.20 -63.35
C PHE A 526 -17.84 -0.31 -61.91
N GLU A 527 -18.85 -0.06 -61.10
CA GLU A 527 -20.00 0.87 -61.12
C GLU A 527 -20.66 0.86 -59.74
N LYS A 528 -21.32 1.93 -59.43
CA LYS A 528 -22.23 2.22 -58.30
C LYS A 528 -23.45 1.32 -58.28
N ARG A 529 -24.05 1.12 -57.14
CA ARG A 529 -25.50 1.32 -56.83
C ARG A 529 -25.73 1.13 -55.32
N GLN A 530 -26.17 2.00 -54.59
CA GLN A 530 -27.35 2.76 -54.22
C GLN A 530 -28.64 1.96 -53.92
N LYS A 531 -29.15 2.22 -52.69
CA LYS A 531 -30.57 2.32 -52.24
C LYS A 531 -31.37 1.01 -52.21
N SER A 532 -32.27 0.79 -51.27
CA SER A 532 -33.25 1.59 -50.54
C SER A 532 -34.10 0.71 -49.59
N THR A 533 -34.45 1.25 -48.44
CA THR A 533 -35.78 1.47 -47.84
C THR A 533 -36.78 0.36 -47.57
N ARG A 534 -37.29 0.41 -46.36
CA ARG A 534 -38.67 0.29 -45.89
C ARG A 534 -39.37 -1.10 -45.87
N GLY A 535 -39.96 -1.36 -44.69
CA GLY A 535 -41.15 -2.19 -44.61
C GLY A 535 -41.58 -2.46 -43.15
N ARG A 536 -42.57 -1.71 -42.71
CA ARG A 536 -43.42 -1.95 -41.54
C ARG A 536 -44.26 -3.22 -41.69
N GLY A 537 -44.53 -3.91 -40.57
CA GLY A 537 -45.62 -4.89 -40.52
C GLY A 537 -46.06 -5.23 -39.10
N ARG A 538 -47.22 -4.70 -38.72
CA ARG A 538 -48.01 -5.02 -37.54
C ARG A 538 -48.73 -6.35 -37.67
N GLY A 539 -49.07 -7.01 -36.53
CA GLY A 539 -50.14 -8.01 -36.40
C GLY A 539 -49.96 -8.81 -35.12
N ARG A 540 -50.59 -8.62 -34.13
CA ARG A 540 -51.84 -8.71 -33.37
C ARG A 540 -52.39 -10.13 -33.24
N ARG A 541 -52.71 -10.47 -31.96
CA ARG A 541 -53.69 -11.46 -31.42
C ARG A 541 -53.23 -12.93 -31.40
N GLY A 542 -53.51 -13.70 -30.40
CA GLY A 542 -54.33 -13.66 -29.20
C GLY A 542 -54.50 -15.06 -28.69
N GLY A 543 -54.97 -15.21 -27.46
CA GLY A 543 -55.74 -16.33 -26.97
C GLY A 543 -54.91 -17.38 -26.21
N ASP A 544 -54.91 -17.36 -24.96
CA ASP A 544 -55.87 -17.90 -23.98
C ASP A 544 -55.73 -19.40 -23.70
N GLN A 545 -55.71 -19.68 -22.44
CA GLN A 545 -56.23 -20.82 -21.65
C GLN A 545 -55.26 -21.93 -21.25
N ARG A 546 -54.94 -21.89 -19.92
CA ARG A 546 -55.41 -22.76 -18.81
C ARG A 546 -54.83 -24.17 -18.73
N ALA A 547 -54.30 -24.36 -17.54
CA ALA A 547 -54.49 -25.40 -16.54
C ALA A 547 -53.83 -26.77 -16.78
N ALA A 548 -52.90 -27.12 -15.96
CA ALA A 548 -52.98 -28.10 -14.89
C ALA A 548 -51.73 -27.89 -14.02
#